data_f1fa89d64577286d1963fd4f5baab154
#
_entry.id   f1fa89d64577286d1963fd4f5baab154
#
_cell.length_a   1.000
_cell.length_b   1.000
_cell.length_c   1.000
_cell.angle_alpha   90.00
_cell.angle_beta   90.00
_cell.angle_gamma   90.00
#
_symmetry.space_group_name_H-M   'P 1'
#
loop_
_entity.id
_entity.type
_entity.pdbx_description
1 polymer ?
#
loop_
_entity_poly.entity_id
_entity_poly.type
_entity_poly.pdbx_seq_one_letter_code
_entity_poly.pdbx_strand_id
1 'polypeptide(L)'
;QVARMFDSISPKYDFLNHFLSLGIDIRWRKKAIRKLKDLNPKVILDVATGTGDFAIEALALNPDRVIGVDISEGMLDMGRKKMKAQGHEAIIELRTGDSENLPFEDNKIDAVIVAFGVRNFENLERGISEMYRVLR
;
A
#
# COMPACT_ATOMS: atom_id res chain seq x y z
N GLN A 1 -18.03 -3.58 -12.77
CA GLN A 1 -17.49 -2.35 -12.23
C GLN A 1 -16.79 -2.59 -10.89
N VAL A 2 -16.12 -1.56 -10.41
CA VAL A 2 -15.39 -1.62 -9.14
C VAL A 2 -16.29 -2.01 -7.98
N ALA A 3 -17.49 -1.46 -7.89
CA ALA A 3 -18.43 -1.79 -6.82
C ALA A 3 -18.79 -3.27 -6.78
N ARG A 4 -19.05 -3.86 -7.94
CA ARG A 4 -19.35 -5.29 -8.01
C ARG A 4 -18.17 -6.14 -7.61
N MET A 5 -16.98 -5.70 -8.00
CA MET A 5 -15.75 -6.39 -7.64
C MET A 5 -15.58 -6.44 -6.13
N PHE A 6 -15.81 -5.30 -5.45
CA PHE A 6 -15.73 -5.27 -4.01
C PHE A 6 -16.77 -6.18 -3.35
N ASP A 7 -17.98 -6.21 -3.89
CA ASP A 7 -19.02 -7.09 -3.35
C ASP A 7 -18.61 -8.57 -3.40
N SER A 8 -17.84 -8.95 -4.41
CA SER A 8 -17.41 -10.34 -4.59
C SER A 8 -16.19 -10.72 -3.77
N ILE A 9 -15.44 -9.76 -3.24
CA ILE A 9 -14.19 -10.01 -2.53
C ILE A 9 -14.25 -9.76 -1.01
N SER A 10 -15.45 -9.61 -0.46
CA SER A 10 -15.61 -9.63 0.98
C SER A 10 -15.07 -10.96 1.54
N PRO A 11 -14.32 -10.99 2.66
CA PRO A 11 -14.28 -10.02 3.78
C PRO A 11 -13.19 -8.95 3.71
N LYS A 12 -12.39 -8.90 2.66
CA LYS A 12 -11.34 -7.88 2.53
C LYS A 12 -11.87 -6.53 2.03
N TYR A 13 -13.14 -6.49 1.65
CA TYR A 13 -13.77 -5.36 1.00
C TYR A 13 -13.67 -4.06 1.80
N ASP A 14 -14.06 -4.07 3.07
CA ASP A 14 -14.09 -2.86 3.89
C ASP A 14 -12.71 -2.25 4.01
N PHE A 15 -11.72 -3.10 4.14
CA PHE A 15 -10.34 -2.69 4.24
C PHE A 15 -9.89 -1.94 2.98
N LEU A 16 -10.06 -2.56 1.82
CA LEU A 16 -9.67 -1.93 0.55
C LEU A 16 -10.46 -0.65 0.29
N ASN A 17 -11.74 -0.65 0.59
CA ASN A 17 -12.60 0.49 0.34
C ASN A 17 -12.16 1.73 1.10
N HIS A 18 -11.70 1.57 2.34
CA HIS A 18 -11.20 2.69 3.12
C HIS A 18 -10.03 3.39 2.43
N PHE A 19 -9.13 2.64 1.83
CA PHE A 19 -7.96 3.23 1.17
C PHE A 19 -8.28 3.80 -0.19
N LEU A 20 -9.15 3.15 -0.95
CA LEU A 20 -9.49 3.61 -2.29
C LEU A 20 -10.29 4.91 -2.29
N SER A 21 -11.03 5.20 -1.24
CA SER A 21 -11.82 6.40 -1.12
C SER A 21 -11.09 7.57 -0.47
N LEU A 22 -9.90 7.33 0.08
CA LEU A 22 -9.16 8.35 0.80
C LEU A 22 -8.51 9.35 -0.14
N GLY A 23 -8.43 10.58 0.31
CA GLY A 23 -7.70 11.62 -0.37
C GLY A 23 -6.21 11.48 -0.10
N ILE A 24 -5.47 12.49 -0.49
CA ILE A 24 -4.03 12.52 -0.49
C ILE A 24 -3.45 13.40 0.61
N ASP A 25 -4.33 13.91 1.44
CA ASP A 25 -4.02 14.77 2.58
C ASP A 25 -3.38 13.93 3.69
N ILE A 26 -2.40 14.51 4.37
CA ILE A 26 -1.72 13.87 5.50
C ILE A 26 -2.72 13.40 6.56
N ARG A 27 -3.76 14.18 6.81
CA ARG A 27 -4.78 13.82 7.82
C ARG A 27 -5.51 12.53 7.44
N TRP A 28 -5.80 12.36 6.15
CA TRP A 28 -6.46 11.14 5.66
C TRP A 28 -5.55 9.93 5.81
N ARG A 29 -4.26 10.09 5.50
CA ARG A 29 -3.30 9.00 5.67
C ARG A 29 -3.21 8.58 7.13
N LYS A 30 -3.13 9.52 8.05
CA LYS A 30 -3.09 9.21 9.48
C LYS A 30 -4.36 8.55 9.97
N LYS A 31 -5.51 8.99 9.46
CA LYS A 31 -6.78 8.37 9.79
C LYS A 31 -6.86 6.93 9.31
N ALA A 32 -6.37 6.66 8.09
CA ALA A 32 -6.31 5.32 7.54
C ALA A 32 -5.44 4.41 8.40
N ILE A 33 -4.27 4.90 8.79
CA ILE A 33 -3.36 4.14 9.65
C ILE A 33 -4.04 3.79 10.98
N ARG A 34 -4.72 4.74 11.60
CA ARG A 34 -5.42 4.46 12.85
C ARG A 34 -6.47 3.38 12.71
N LYS A 35 -7.17 3.34 11.58
CA LYS A 35 -8.18 2.30 11.32
C LYS A 35 -7.59 0.91 11.20
N LEU A 36 -6.32 0.81 10.80
CA LEU A 36 -5.64 -0.46 10.67
C LEU A 36 -5.05 -0.98 11.97
N LYS A 37 -5.02 -0.14 13.00
CA LYS A 37 -4.35 -0.47 14.26
C LYS A 37 -4.87 -1.76 14.88
N ASP A 38 -6.17 -1.98 14.84
CA ASP A 38 -6.79 -3.15 15.44
C ASP A 38 -6.44 -4.45 14.71
N LEU A 39 -6.05 -4.37 13.44
CA LEU A 39 -5.64 -5.53 12.66
C LEU A 39 -4.21 -5.97 12.98
N ASN A 40 -3.43 -5.09 13.61
CA ASN A 40 -2.05 -5.36 13.98
C ASN A 40 -1.26 -6.01 12.81
N PRO A 41 -1.23 -5.37 11.64
CA PRO A 41 -0.61 -5.96 10.45
C PRO A 41 0.90 -6.03 10.61
N LYS A 42 1.48 -7.17 10.21
CA LYS A 42 2.93 -7.39 10.32
C LYS A 42 3.66 -7.05 9.02
N VAL A 43 3.03 -7.34 7.87
CA VAL A 43 3.58 -7.03 6.56
C VAL A 43 2.61 -6.11 5.84
N ILE A 44 3.06 -4.90 5.54
CA ILE A 44 2.23 -3.88 4.90
C ILE A 44 2.80 -3.59 3.52
N LEU A 45 1.92 -3.52 2.51
CA LEU A 45 2.28 -3.13 1.15
C LEU A 45 1.74 -1.74 0.85
N ASP A 46 2.61 -0.84 0.42
CA ASP A 46 2.24 0.49 -0.05
C ASP A 46 2.32 0.51 -1.58
N VAL A 47 1.16 0.49 -2.22
CA VAL A 47 1.06 0.45 -3.68
C VAL A 47 1.19 1.85 -4.25
N ALA A 48 2.02 2.01 -5.28
CA ALA A 48 2.36 3.30 -5.88
C ALA A 48 2.93 4.24 -4.81
N THR A 49 3.97 3.76 -4.15
CA THR A 49 4.53 4.38 -2.95
C THR A 49 5.20 5.75 -3.19
N GLY A 50 5.61 6.04 -4.42
CA GLY A 50 6.35 7.27 -4.73
C GLY A 50 7.66 7.33 -3.95
N THR A 51 7.84 8.36 -3.14
CA THR A 51 9.03 8.50 -2.28
C THR A 51 8.84 7.87 -0.90
N GLY A 52 7.71 7.22 -0.65
CA GLY A 52 7.51 6.42 0.56
C GLY A 52 6.91 7.13 1.75
N ASP A 53 6.27 8.29 1.57
CA ASP A 53 5.70 9.02 2.71
C ASP A 53 4.64 8.21 3.47
N PHE A 54 3.76 7.53 2.74
CA PHE A 54 2.73 6.72 3.38
C PHE A 54 3.33 5.49 4.06
N ALA A 55 4.39 4.92 3.46
CA ALA A 55 5.11 3.81 4.08
C ALA A 55 5.71 4.23 5.43
N ILE A 56 6.25 5.43 5.51
CA ILE A 56 6.79 5.97 6.78
C ILE A 56 5.68 6.12 7.81
N GLU A 57 4.53 6.65 7.39
CA GLU A 57 3.39 6.79 8.32
C GLU A 57 2.90 5.44 8.82
N ALA A 58 2.98 4.40 8.00
CA ALA A 58 2.57 3.05 8.39
C ALA A 58 3.42 2.47 9.52
N LEU A 59 4.60 3.03 9.79
CA LEU A 59 5.43 2.59 10.92
C LEU A 59 4.72 2.75 12.27
N ALA A 60 3.73 3.61 12.34
CA ALA A 60 2.93 3.78 13.56
C ALA A 60 2.15 2.51 13.93
N LEU A 61 1.97 1.59 12.99
CA LEU A 61 1.33 0.29 13.23
C LEU A 61 2.29 -0.75 13.80
N ASN A 62 3.56 -0.39 13.93
CA ASN A 62 4.61 -1.27 14.43
C ASN A 62 4.73 -2.58 13.63
N PRO A 63 4.82 -2.51 12.30
CA PRO A 63 4.92 -3.71 11.47
C PRO A 63 6.33 -4.30 11.49
N ASP A 64 6.45 -5.56 11.08
CA ASP A 64 7.75 -6.17 10.86
C ASP A 64 8.40 -5.65 9.58
N ARG A 65 7.57 -5.44 8.54
CA ARG A 65 8.04 -4.95 7.25
C ARG A 65 6.99 -4.09 6.57
N VAL A 66 7.47 -3.06 5.87
CA VAL A 66 6.65 -2.28 4.94
C VAL A 66 7.35 -2.35 3.58
N ILE A 67 6.62 -2.76 2.55
CA ILE A 67 7.16 -2.84 1.20
C ILE A 67 6.41 -1.83 0.34
N GLY A 68 7.14 -0.87 -0.23
CA GLY A 68 6.58 0.09 -1.16
C GLY A 68 6.94 -0.28 -2.57
N VAL A 69 5.96 -0.28 -3.47
CA VAL A 69 6.20 -0.54 -4.89
C VAL A 69 5.81 0.67 -5.72
N ASP A 70 6.57 0.91 -6.79
CA ASP A 70 6.29 1.96 -7.75
C ASP A 70 6.94 1.60 -9.07
N ILE A 71 6.41 2.12 -10.17
CA ILE A 71 7.00 1.92 -11.48
C ILE A 71 8.14 2.91 -11.74
N SER A 72 8.21 3.99 -10.99
CA SER A 72 9.21 5.04 -11.15
C SER A 72 10.45 4.77 -10.32
N GLU A 73 11.52 4.30 -10.95
CA GLU A 73 12.79 4.06 -10.27
C GLU A 73 13.35 5.36 -9.69
N GLY A 74 13.17 6.49 -10.37
CA GLY A 74 13.62 7.79 -9.87
C GLY A 74 12.96 8.17 -8.54
N MET A 75 11.66 7.94 -8.42
CA MET A 75 10.95 8.19 -7.16
C MET A 75 11.43 7.25 -6.06
N LEU A 76 11.64 5.98 -6.41
CA LEU A 76 12.11 4.98 -5.46
C LEU A 76 13.51 5.31 -4.96
N ASP A 77 14.41 5.79 -5.84
CA ASP A 77 15.75 6.18 -5.42
C ASP A 77 15.72 7.34 -4.44
N MET A 78 14.87 8.33 -4.68
CA MET A 78 14.68 9.42 -3.74
C MET A 78 14.17 8.91 -2.40
N GLY A 79 13.21 7.98 -2.46
CA GLY A 79 12.66 7.37 -1.26
C GLY A 79 13.69 6.55 -0.48
N ARG A 80 14.50 5.77 -1.18
CA ARG A 80 15.55 4.96 -0.55
C ARG A 80 16.56 5.83 0.20
N LYS A 81 16.95 6.96 -0.40
CA LYS A 81 17.83 7.92 0.27
C LYS A 81 17.19 8.48 1.53
N LYS A 82 15.90 8.79 1.46
CA LYS A 82 15.16 9.29 2.60
C LYS A 82 15.05 8.24 3.71
N MET A 83 14.78 6.97 3.36
CA MET A 83 14.72 5.88 4.34
C MET A 83 16.04 5.72 5.06
N LYS A 84 17.14 5.76 4.32
CA LYS A 84 18.47 5.66 4.90
C LYS A 84 18.77 6.83 5.82
N ALA A 85 18.46 8.05 5.38
CA ALA A 85 18.71 9.25 6.17
C ALA A 85 17.91 9.26 7.48
N GLN A 86 16.70 8.68 7.47
CA GLN A 86 15.83 8.65 8.65
C GLN A 86 15.91 7.36 9.44
N GLY A 87 16.74 6.43 9.04
CA GLY A 87 16.96 5.18 9.78
C GLY A 87 15.84 4.14 9.62
N HIS A 88 15.11 4.19 8.52
CA HIS A 88 13.97 3.28 8.29
C HIS A 88 14.29 2.11 7.37
N GLU A 89 15.48 2.03 6.83
CA GLU A 89 15.82 1.05 5.80
C GLU A 89 15.75 -0.41 6.26
N ALA A 90 15.80 -0.66 7.57
CA ALA A 90 15.69 -2.02 8.10
C ALA A 90 14.25 -2.56 8.01
N ILE A 91 13.26 -1.69 8.00
CA ILE A 91 11.84 -2.08 8.01
C ILE A 91 11.17 -1.77 6.68
N ILE A 92 11.48 -0.62 6.08
CA ILE A 92 10.87 -0.20 4.82
C ILE A 92 11.77 -0.57 3.65
N GLU A 93 11.21 -1.37 2.75
CA GLU A 93 11.86 -1.73 1.48
C GLU A 93 11.08 -1.07 0.34
N LEU A 94 11.79 -0.38 -0.56
CA LEU A 94 11.16 0.19 -1.76
C LEU A 94 11.67 -0.57 -2.98
N ARG A 95 10.75 -1.05 -3.82
CA ARG A 95 11.13 -1.83 -4.99
C ARG A 95 10.29 -1.47 -6.20
N THR A 96 10.85 -1.65 -7.38
CA THR A 96 10.13 -1.47 -8.63
C THR A 96 9.06 -2.54 -8.75
N GLY A 97 7.86 -2.15 -9.14
CA GLY A 97 6.77 -3.08 -9.34
C GLY A 97 5.60 -2.41 -10.03
N ASP A 98 4.85 -3.22 -10.77
CA ASP A 98 3.64 -2.79 -11.44
C ASP A 98 2.44 -3.07 -10.53
N SER A 99 1.67 -2.03 -10.24
CA SER A 99 0.48 -2.16 -9.38
C SER A 99 -0.57 -3.12 -9.95
N GLU A 100 -0.54 -3.33 -11.27
CA GLU A 100 -1.45 -4.25 -11.94
C GLU A 100 -0.89 -5.66 -12.09
N ASN A 101 0.32 -5.89 -11.60
CA ASN A 101 0.97 -7.19 -11.62
C ASN A 101 1.99 -7.24 -10.48
N LEU A 102 1.49 -7.33 -9.26
CA LEU A 102 2.33 -7.21 -8.07
C LEU A 102 3.30 -8.39 -7.94
N PRO A 103 4.57 -8.12 -7.64
CA PRO A 103 5.61 -9.16 -7.56
C PRO A 103 5.59 -9.89 -6.22
N PHE A 104 4.43 -10.37 -5.80
CA PHE A 104 4.26 -11.11 -4.55
C PHE A 104 3.38 -12.32 -4.77
N GLU A 105 3.60 -13.35 -3.96
CA GLU A 105 2.76 -14.52 -3.94
C GLU A 105 1.38 -14.19 -3.34
N ASP A 106 0.44 -15.07 -3.56
CA ASP A 106 -0.90 -14.94 -2.99
C ASP A 106 -0.83 -14.99 -1.45
N ASN A 107 -1.68 -14.19 -0.81
CA ASN A 107 -1.90 -14.29 0.64
C ASN A 107 -0.64 -14.09 1.49
N LYS A 108 0.21 -13.13 1.11
CA LYS A 108 1.46 -12.84 1.84
C LYS A 108 1.46 -11.50 2.58
N ILE A 109 0.49 -10.65 2.28
CA ILE A 109 0.44 -9.28 2.82
C ILE A 109 -0.71 -9.18 3.81
N ASP A 110 -0.48 -8.53 4.94
CA ASP A 110 -1.52 -8.35 5.97
C ASP A 110 -2.38 -7.11 5.70
N ALA A 111 -1.80 -6.07 5.12
CA ALA A 111 -2.48 -4.81 4.87
C ALA A 111 -1.93 -4.17 3.60
N VAL A 112 -2.81 -3.60 2.78
CA VAL A 112 -2.43 -2.85 1.59
C VAL A 112 -2.91 -1.42 1.76
N ILE A 113 -2.01 -0.47 1.54
CA ILE A 113 -2.34 0.96 1.56
C ILE A 113 -2.01 1.56 0.20
N VAL A 114 -2.78 2.55 -0.19
CA VAL A 114 -2.57 3.28 -1.44
C VAL A 114 -3.14 4.68 -1.30
N ALA A 115 -2.36 5.69 -1.63
CA ALA A 115 -2.80 7.08 -1.52
C ALA A 115 -3.18 7.66 -2.89
N PHE A 116 -2.21 7.75 -3.78
CA PHE A 116 -2.42 8.38 -5.09
C PHE A 116 -2.59 7.40 -6.24
N GLY A 117 -2.09 6.19 -6.07
CA GLY A 117 -1.92 5.25 -7.17
C GLY A 117 -3.21 4.89 -7.91
N VAL A 118 -4.34 4.99 -7.23
CA VAL A 118 -5.64 4.64 -7.83
C VAL A 118 -5.92 5.45 -9.09
N ARG A 119 -5.53 6.73 -9.09
CA ARG A 119 -5.75 7.62 -10.24
C ARG A 119 -4.87 7.29 -11.43
N ASN A 120 -3.76 6.61 -11.17
CA ASN A 120 -2.75 6.31 -12.20
C ASN A 120 -2.88 4.90 -12.76
N PHE A 121 -3.83 4.11 -12.29
CA PHE A 121 -4.04 2.77 -12.81
C PHE A 121 -4.68 2.84 -14.20
N GLU A 122 -4.06 2.20 -15.17
CA GLU A 122 -4.65 2.03 -16.49
C GLU A 122 -5.87 1.12 -16.41
N ASN A 123 -5.79 0.08 -15.57
CA ASN A 123 -6.88 -0.84 -15.30
C ASN A 123 -7.09 -0.94 -13.80
N LEU A 124 -8.05 -0.18 -13.30
CA LEU A 124 -8.32 -0.11 -11.86
C LEU A 124 -8.77 -1.46 -11.30
N GLU A 125 -9.60 -2.19 -12.02
CA GLU A 125 -10.07 -3.50 -11.57
C GLU A 125 -8.93 -4.48 -11.40
N ARG A 126 -7.97 -4.47 -12.34
CA ARG A 126 -6.81 -5.34 -12.25
C ARG A 126 -5.93 -4.97 -11.07
N GLY A 127 -5.73 -3.67 -10.82
CA GLY A 127 -4.96 -3.20 -9.66
C GLY A 127 -5.59 -3.65 -8.36
N ILE A 128 -6.91 -3.50 -8.25
CA ILE A 128 -7.64 -3.92 -7.05
C ILE A 128 -7.59 -5.44 -6.89
N SER A 129 -7.73 -6.19 -7.98
CA SER A 129 -7.63 -7.65 -7.95
C SER A 129 -6.28 -8.11 -7.42
N GLU A 130 -5.21 -7.44 -7.84
CA GLU A 130 -3.87 -7.75 -7.37
C GLU A 130 -3.70 -7.46 -5.89
N MET A 131 -4.24 -6.33 -5.42
CA MET A 131 -4.22 -6.02 -3.98
C MET A 131 -4.96 -7.09 -3.17
N TYR A 132 -6.12 -7.52 -3.66
CA TYR A 132 -6.87 -8.59 -3.01
C TYR A 132 -6.09 -9.91 -3.02
N ARG A 133 -5.49 -10.25 -4.15
CA ARG A 133 -4.75 -11.50 -4.31
C ARG A 133 -3.63 -11.63 -3.27
N VAL A 134 -2.87 -10.56 -3.04
CA VAL A 134 -1.72 -10.61 -2.13
C VAL A 134 -2.13 -10.55 -0.65
N LEU A 135 -3.32 -10.09 -0.34
CA LEU A 135 -3.81 -10.04 1.05
C LEU A 135 -4.11 -11.44 1.59
N ARG A 136 -3.75 -11.66 2.86
CA ARG A 136 -4.07 -12.92 3.54
C ARG A 136 -5.54 -13.03 3.87
#